data_5bd16e1012526d9442ecf3e202c3c0d6
#
_entry.id   5bd16e1012526d9442ecf3e202c3c0d6
#
_cell.length_a   1.000
_cell.length_b   1.000
_cell.length_c   1.000
_cell.angle_alpha   90.00
_cell.angle_beta   90.00
_cell.angle_gamma   90.00
#
_symmetry.space_group_name_H-M   'P 1'
#
loop_
_entity.id
_entity.type
_entity.pdbx_description
1 polymer ?
#
loop_
_entity_poly.entity_id
_entity_poly.type
_entity_poly.pdbx_seq_one_letter_code
_entity_poly.pdbx_strand_id
1 'polypeptide(L)'
;MGAALATDVHQHLWPAELVDRLRARRRAPYLDGWTLHTRGEAPYDIDPAHHDVARRIEADQQDGVGLACVSLSAPLGIENLVRPEAGALIAAWHEGARALPDHFAAWASVPMVDPDLDELAALLRDGFVGVQLPATDLASPAAWERAAEVLRVAEEAGKPVFVHPGPEVVRPLAGTVPDWWAPVVGYVSQMQAAWWGWHAVHGRALFPRLRVLFGAGAGLAPVHHERHSARGGETPTIDPGVYVDTSSYGPQALDALVRVLGVDVLALGSDRPYAAPLGRLLGDAATYAIRVANPQRLLHEDRIETGEGRTWPRAS
;
A
#
# COMPACT_ATOMS: atom_id res chain seq x y z
N MET A 1 -4.60 -13.03 30.21
CA MET A 1 -4.84 -13.10 28.76
C MET A 1 -3.69 -12.38 28.08
N GLY A 2 -2.89 -13.05 27.22
CA GLY A 2 -1.86 -12.40 26.45
C GLY A 2 -2.48 -11.30 25.57
N ALA A 3 -1.77 -10.18 25.36
CA ALA A 3 -2.21 -9.15 24.45
C ALA A 3 -2.35 -9.76 23.05
N ALA A 4 -3.41 -9.41 22.32
CA ALA A 4 -3.56 -9.82 20.93
C ALA A 4 -2.38 -9.24 20.12
N LEU A 5 -1.74 -10.07 19.30
CA LEU A 5 -0.65 -9.63 18.44
C LEU A 5 -1.19 -8.74 17.31
N ALA A 6 -0.40 -7.75 16.93
CA ALA A 6 -0.74 -6.84 15.85
C ALA A 6 -0.60 -7.51 14.49
N THR A 7 -1.36 -7.01 13.52
CA THR A 7 -1.12 -7.27 12.09
C THR A 7 -0.60 -5.99 11.44
N ASP A 8 0.57 -6.06 10.85
CA ASP A 8 1.16 -5.00 10.04
C ASP A 8 0.79 -5.23 8.57
N VAL A 9 -0.04 -4.36 8.00
CA VAL A 9 -0.59 -4.55 6.65
C VAL A 9 0.34 -4.08 5.54
N HIS A 10 1.49 -3.47 5.89
CA HIS A 10 2.39 -2.85 4.92
C HIS A 10 3.85 -3.01 5.32
N GLN A 11 4.53 -3.97 4.70
CA GLN A 11 5.97 -4.17 4.79
C GLN A 11 6.54 -4.56 3.42
N HIS A 12 7.88 -4.49 3.29
CA HIS A 12 8.62 -4.96 2.12
C HIS A 12 9.70 -5.96 2.55
N LEU A 13 9.72 -7.10 1.90
CA LEU A 13 10.72 -8.13 2.08
C LEU A 13 11.03 -8.75 0.70
N TRP A 14 12.29 -8.69 0.25
CA TRP A 14 12.67 -9.23 -1.05
C TRP A 14 13.18 -10.67 -0.89
N PRO A 15 12.44 -11.65 -1.38
CA PRO A 15 12.90 -13.03 -1.37
C PRO A 15 14.08 -13.23 -2.33
N ALA A 16 14.85 -14.30 -2.12
CA ALA A 16 16.05 -14.58 -2.88
C ALA A 16 15.79 -14.66 -4.39
N GLU A 17 14.66 -15.22 -4.77
CA GLU A 17 14.22 -15.39 -6.15
C GLU A 17 14.11 -14.05 -6.88
N LEU A 18 13.53 -13.04 -6.22
CA LEU A 18 13.44 -11.68 -6.76
C LEU A 18 14.83 -11.02 -6.82
N VAL A 19 15.63 -11.13 -5.75
CA VAL A 19 16.99 -10.56 -5.69
C VAL A 19 17.86 -11.11 -6.81
N ASP A 20 17.82 -12.42 -7.06
CA ASP A 20 18.59 -13.08 -8.11
C ASP A 20 18.15 -12.61 -9.51
N ARG A 21 16.84 -12.44 -9.71
CA ARG A 21 16.33 -11.86 -10.97
C ARG A 21 16.78 -10.42 -11.17
N LEU A 22 16.74 -9.59 -10.12
CA LEU A 22 17.21 -8.20 -10.20
C LEU A 22 18.73 -8.15 -10.51
N ARG A 23 19.55 -9.03 -9.92
CA ARG A 23 21.00 -9.14 -10.21
C ARG A 23 21.32 -9.61 -11.63
N ALA A 24 20.47 -10.44 -12.20
CA ALA A 24 20.64 -10.91 -13.58
C ALA A 24 20.37 -9.82 -14.64
N ARG A 25 19.75 -8.71 -14.25
CA ARG A 25 19.37 -7.61 -15.15
C ARG A 25 20.53 -6.63 -15.36
N ARG A 26 20.43 -5.84 -16.44
CA ARG A 26 21.36 -4.73 -16.78
C ARG A 26 20.58 -3.46 -17.13
N ARG A 27 19.24 -3.48 -17.03
CA ARG A 27 18.36 -2.34 -17.23
C ARG A 27 17.50 -2.18 -15.98
N ALA A 28 17.28 -0.95 -15.56
CA ALA A 28 16.48 -0.64 -14.37
C ALA A 28 15.05 -1.24 -14.44
N PRO A 29 14.55 -1.77 -13.30
CA PRO A 29 15.27 -1.94 -12.05
C PRO A 29 16.29 -3.09 -12.12
N TYR A 30 17.45 -2.92 -11.48
CA TYR A 30 18.44 -3.98 -11.32
C TYR A 30 19.30 -3.75 -10.06
N LEU A 31 19.95 -4.81 -9.58
CA LEU A 31 20.93 -4.77 -8.50
C LEU A 31 22.36 -4.97 -9.07
N ASP A 32 23.29 -4.10 -8.67
CA ASP A 32 24.73 -4.34 -8.78
C ASP A 32 25.28 -4.57 -7.36
N GLY A 33 25.57 -5.82 -7.04
CA GLY A 33 25.76 -6.22 -5.65
C GLY A 33 24.46 -6.01 -4.84
N TRP A 34 24.46 -5.00 -3.99
CA TRP A 34 23.30 -4.50 -3.26
C TRP A 34 22.99 -3.03 -3.53
N THR A 35 23.61 -2.44 -4.54
CA THR A 35 23.25 -1.11 -5.02
C THR A 35 22.07 -1.24 -5.98
N LEU A 36 20.95 -0.62 -5.64
CA LEU A 36 19.73 -0.60 -6.44
C LEU A 36 19.79 0.53 -7.47
N HIS A 37 19.44 0.19 -8.69
CA HIS A 37 19.26 1.12 -9.80
C HIS A 37 17.82 1.11 -10.28
N THR A 38 17.10 2.21 -10.11
CA THR A 38 15.75 2.44 -10.62
C THR A 38 15.76 3.44 -11.77
N ARG A 39 14.61 3.68 -12.40
CA ARG A 39 14.52 4.66 -13.51
C ARG A 39 14.38 6.10 -13.03
N GLY A 40 13.80 6.31 -11.85
CA GLY A 40 13.37 7.63 -11.38
C GLY A 40 14.23 8.23 -10.27
N GLU A 41 15.06 7.41 -9.62
CA GLU A 41 15.87 7.81 -8.47
C GLU A 41 17.36 7.57 -8.73
N ALA A 42 18.21 8.30 -7.99
CA ALA A 42 19.63 8.01 -7.98
C ALA A 42 19.89 6.61 -7.40
N PRO A 43 20.95 5.90 -7.86
CA PRO A 43 21.32 4.62 -7.26
C PRO A 43 21.60 4.76 -5.76
N TYR A 44 21.15 3.78 -4.98
CA TYR A 44 21.37 3.74 -3.52
C TYR A 44 21.58 2.32 -3.01
N ASP A 45 22.29 2.19 -1.88
CA ASP A 45 22.63 0.91 -1.30
C ASP A 45 21.46 0.38 -0.45
N ILE A 46 21.17 -0.90 -0.64
CA ILE A 46 20.21 -1.67 0.16
C ILE A 46 21.00 -2.49 1.18
N ASP A 47 20.63 -2.39 2.46
CA ASP A 47 21.19 -3.28 3.48
C ASP A 47 20.57 -4.68 3.34
N PRO A 48 21.36 -5.72 2.99
CA PRO A 48 20.84 -7.08 2.88
C PRO A 48 20.21 -7.62 4.16
N ALA A 49 20.63 -7.11 5.32
CA ALA A 49 20.06 -7.51 6.61
C ALA A 49 18.58 -7.12 6.74
N HIS A 50 18.12 -6.15 5.99
CA HIS A 50 16.71 -5.75 5.93
C HIS A 50 15.83 -6.81 5.25
N HIS A 51 16.41 -7.70 4.47
CA HIS A 51 15.72 -8.79 3.77
C HIS A 51 16.03 -10.17 4.36
N ASP A 52 16.70 -10.24 5.52
CA ASP A 52 16.88 -11.45 6.29
C ASP A 52 15.60 -11.83 7.04
N VAL A 53 15.01 -12.97 6.69
CA VAL A 53 13.71 -13.42 7.21
C VAL A 53 13.74 -13.58 8.74
N ALA A 54 14.81 -14.15 9.30
CA ALA A 54 14.89 -14.39 10.74
C ALA A 54 14.97 -13.07 11.52
N ARG A 55 15.78 -12.13 11.06
CA ARG A 55 15.90 -10.79 11.66
C ARG A 55 14.59 -10.01 11.57
N ARG A 56 13.85 -10.16 10.46
CA ARG A 56 12.55 -9.49 10.29
C ARG A 56 11.53 -10.03 11.27
N ILE A 57 11.45 -11.34 11.45
CA ILE A 57 10.57 -11.95 12.45
C ILE A 57 10.93 -11.49 13.86
N GLU A 58 12.23 -11.45 14.20
CA GLU A 58 12.67 -10.98 15.51
C GLU A 58 12.28 -9.50 15.76
N ALA A 59 12.51 -8.64 14.78
CA ALA A 59 12.14 -7.23 14.87
C ALA A 59 10.62 -7.01 14.99
N ASP A 60 9.81 -7.78 14.25
CA ASP A 60 8.37 -7.73 14.32
C ASP A 60 7.85 -8.21 15.68
N GLN A 61 8.43 -9.29 16.23
CA GLN A 61 8.09 -9.79 17.56
C GLN A 61 8.41 -8.79 18.67
N GLN A 62 9.53 -8.07 18.57
CA GLN A 62 9.89 -6.99 19.51
C GLN A 62 8.85 -5.86 19.50
N ASP A 63 8.25 -5.59 18.34
CA ASP A 63 7.19 -4.59 18.18
C ASP A 63 5.78 -5.14 18.43
N GLY A 64 5.66 -6.41 18.83
CA GLY A 64 4.38 -7.07 19.10
C GLY A 64 3.55 -7.32 17.84
N VAL A 65 4.18 -7.45 16.68
CA VAL A 65 3.57 -7.84 15.40
C VAL A 65 3.61 -9.35 15.28
N GLY A 66 2.46 -9.98 15.07
CA GLY A 66 2.32 -11.43 14.89
C GLY A 66 2.13 -11.84 13.44
N LEU A 67 1.66 -10.94 12.59
CA LEU A 67 1.50 -11.13 11.15
C LEU A 67 1.97 -9.89 10.42
N ALA A 68 2.84 -10.04 9.43
CA ALA A 68 3.28 -8.97 8.55
C ALA A 68 2.86 -9.24 7.10
N CYS A 69 2.11 -8.31 6.50
CA CYS A 69 1.73 -8.39 5.08
C CYS A 69 2.82 -7.72 4.23
N VAL A 70 3.56 -8.53 3.50
CA VAL A 70 4.66 -8.04 2.66
C VAL A 70 4.18 -7.80 1.23
N SER A 71 4.74 -6.81 0.57
CA SER A 71 4.42 -6.44 -0.81
C SER A 71 5.68 -6.23 -1.65
N LEU A 72 5.53 -6.38 -2.96
CA LEU A 72 6.55 -5.95 -3.91
C LEU A 72 6.73 -4.44 -3.78
N SER A 73 7.99 -3.96 -3.75
CA SER A 73 8.26 -2.52 -3.67
C SER A 73 7.89 -1.84 -4.99
N ALA A 74 6.68 -1.28 -5.09
CA ALA A 74 6.19 -0.67 -6.33
C ALA A 74 7.06 0.48 -6.87
N PRO A 75 7.84 1.25 -6.04
CA PRO A 75 8.82 2.20 -6.56
C PRO A 75 9.88 1.61 -7.48
N LEU A 76 10.12 0.29 -7.45
CA LEU A 76 10.96 -0.40 -8.44
C LEU A 76 10.42 -0.25 -9.87
N GLY A 77 9.11 -0.04 -10.03
CA GLY A 77 8.46 0.10 -11.34
C GLY A 77 8.41 -1.20 -12.14
N ILE A 78 8.42 -2.34 -11.46
CA ILE A 78 8.36 -3.67 -12.09
C ILE A 78 7.04 -3.84 -12.82
N GLU A 79 5.94 -3.43 -12.22
CA GLU A 79 4.59 -3.53 -12.76
C GLU A 79 4.40 -2.74 -14.07
N ASN A 80 5.24 -1.72 -14.29
CA ASN A 80 5.21 -0.85 -15.48
C ASN A 80 6.21 -1.28 -16.57
N LEU A 81 6.90 -2.41 -16.40
CA LEU A 81 7.75 -2.97 -17.46
C LEU A 81 6.89 -3.61 -18.56
N VAL A 82 7.50 -3.84 -19.72
CA VAL A 82 6.86 -4.65 -20.78
C VAL A 82 6.54 -6.04 -20.22
N ARG A 83 5.38 -6.60 -20.61
CA ARG A 83 4.79 -7.80 -20.01
C ARG A 83 5.77 -8.96 -19.77
N PRO A 84 6.67 -9.36 -20.73
CA PRO A 84 7.59 -10.47 -20.46
C PRO A 84 8.61 -10.17 -19.34
N GLU A 85 9.08 -8.91 -19.22
CA GLU A 85 10.01 -8.53 -18.17
C GLU A 85 9.30 -8.38 -16.81
N ALA A 86 8.12 -7.75 -16.79
CA ALA A 86 7.29 -7.64 -15.60
C ALA A 86 6.91 -9.02 -15.07
N GLY A 87 6.35 -9.87 -15.92
CA GLY A 87 5.89 -11.21 -15.54
C GLY A 87 6.99 -12.07 -14.93
N ALA A 88 8.21 -12.03 -15.47
CA ALA A 88 9.33 -12.81 -14.94
C ALA A 88 9.76 -12.36 -13.53
N LEU A 89 9.70 -11.05 -13.23
CA LEU A 89 10.04 -10.51 -11.90
C LEU A 89 8.90 -10.72 -10.91
N ILE A 90 7.65 -10.50 -11.34
CA ILE A 90 6.45 -10.71 -10.52
C ILE A 90 6.31 -12.20 -10.16
N ALA A 91 6.54 -13.10 -11.12
CA ALA A 91 6.52 -14.54 -10.83
C ALA A 91 7.58 -14.94 -9.79
N ALA A 92 8.80 -14.40 -9.89
CA ALA A 92 9.83 -14.63 -8.89
C ALA A 92 9.46 -14.05 -7.50
N TRP A 93 8.80 -12.89 -7.48
CA TRP A 93 8.22 -12.34 -6.26
C TRP A 93 7.18 -13.29 -5.65
N HIS A 94 6.21 -13.75 -6.43
CA HIS A 94 5.16 -14.65 -5.94
C HIS A 94 5.71 -16.00 -5.48
N GLU A 95 6.69 -16.55 -6.18
CA GLU A 95 7.36 -17.81 -5.80
C GLU A 95 8.03 -17.66 -4.44
N GLY A 96 8.88 -16.65 -4.27
CA GLY A 96 9.56 -16.42 -3.02
C GLY A 96 8.62 -16.01 -1.88
N ALA A 97 7.57 -15.24 -2.16
CA ALA A 97 6.58 -14.86 -1.16
C ALA A 97 5.81 -16.06 -0.59
N ARG A 98 5.50 -17.08 -1.43
CA ARG A 98 4.88 -18.33 -0.97
C ARG A 98 5.81 -19.18 -0.09
N ALA A 99 7.11 -19.03 -0.23
CA ALA A 99 8.10 -19.76 0.56
C ALA A 99 8.37 -19.13 1.93
N LEU A 100 7.85 -17.93 2.20
CA LEU A 100 8.01 -17.26 3.49
C LEU A 100 7.28 -18.03 4.61
N PRO A 101 7.80 -18.00 5.86
CA PRO A 101 7.10 -18.55 7.01
C PRO A 101 5.74 -17.93 7.26
N ASP A 102 4.85 -18.61 8.01
CA ASP A 102 3.48 -18.19 8.36
C ASP A 102 3.39 -16.85 9.12
N HIS A 103 4.52 -16.31 9.58
CA HIS A 103 4.63 -14.96 10.10
C HIS A 103 4.35 -13.90 9.04
N PHE A 104 4.50 -14.24 7.77
CA PHE A 104 4.28 -13.35 6.64
C PHE A 104 3.08 -13.79 5.81
N ALA A 105 2.32 -12.81 5.38
CA ALA A 105 1.34 -12.95 4.31
C ALA A 105 1.74 -11.99 3.17
N ALA A 106 1.29 -12.21 1.95
CA ALA A 106 1.75 -11.43 0.82
C ALA A 106 0.61 -10.80 0.01
N TRP A 107 0.84 -9.58 -0.43
CA TRP A 107 0.04 -8.93 -1.47
C TRP A 107 0.48 -9.44 -2.84
N ALA A 108 -0.45 -9.84 -3.69
CA ALA A 108 -0.14 -10.13 -5.09
C ALA A 108 0.25 -8.84 -5.83
N SER A 109 1.03 -8.98 -6.89
CA SER A 109 1.34 -7.92 -7.84
C SER A 109 0.94 -8.36 -9.25
N VAL A 110 0.61 -7.42 -10.13
CA VAL A 110 0.25 -7.67 -11.52
C VAL A 110 0.93 -6.68 -12.44
N PRO A 111 1.28 -7.05 -13.67
CA PRO A 111 1.66 -6.07 -14.69
C PRO A 111 0.52 -5.08 -14.92
N MET A 112 0.82 -3.78 -14.92
CA MET A 112 -0.21 -2.75 -15.20
C MET A 112 -0.55 -2.63 -16.69
N VAL A 113 0.30 -3.21 -17.54
CA VAL A 113 0.04 -3.32 -18.98
C VAL A 113 -0.38 -4.74 -19.30
N ASP A 114 -1.63 -4.91 -19.71
CA ASP A 114 -2.22 -6.21 -20.09
C ASP A 114 -2.09 -7.26 -18.95
N PRO A 115 -2.74 -7.04 -17.78
CA PRO A 115 -2.70 -7.95 -16.64
C PRO A 115 -3.36 -9.29 -16.98
N ASP A 116 -2.79 -10.38 -16.46
CA ASP A 116 -3.43 -11.70 -16.50
C ASP A 116 -4.44 -11.82 -15.35
N LEU A 117 -5.72 -11.66 -15.68
CA LEU A 117 -6.80 -11.64 -14.70
C LEU A 117 -7.09 -13.04 -14.13
N ASP A 118 -6.89 -14.09 -14.92
CA ASP A 118 -7.07 -15.47 -14.48
C ASP A 118 -5.96 -15.87 -13.50
N GLU A 119 -4.72 -15.48 -13.79
CA GLU A 119 -3.59 -15.63 -12.87
C GLU A 119 -3.85 -14.88 -11.56
N LEU A 120 -4.27 -13.61 -11.61
CA LEU A 120 -4.61 -12.86 -10.43
C LEU A 120 -5.70 -13.55 -9.60
N ALA A 121 -6.78 -13.99 -10.23
CA ALA A 121 -7.85 -14.70 -9.54
C ALA A 121 -7.35 -16.01 -8.88
N ALA A 122 -6.40 -16.71 -9.51
CA ALA A 122 -5.77 -17.89 -8.94
C ALA A 122 -4.91 -17.54 -7.71
N LEU A 123 -4.09 -16.49 -7.79
CA LEU A 123 -3.26 -16.00 -6.68
C LEU A 123 -4.10 -15.63 -5.46
N LEU A 124 -5.20 -14.89 -5.66
CA LEU A 124 -6.09 -14.48 -4.58
C LEU A 124 -6.81 -15.67 -3.91
N ARG A 125 -7.10 -16.73 -4.65
CA ARG A 125 -7.61 -18.01 -4.10
C ARG A 125 -6.51 -18.80 -3.36
N ASP A 126 -5.26 -18.69 -3.78
CA ASP A 126 -4.09 -19.43 -3.28
C ASP A 126 -3.41 -18.73 -2.07
N GLY A 127 -4.11 -17.85 -1.38
CA GLY A 127 -3.70 -17.33 -0.08
C GLY A 127 -3.09 -15.92 -0.09
N PHE A 128 -2.87 -15.29 -1.24
CA PHE A 128 -2.52 -13.87 -1.25
C PHE A 128 -3.63 -13.04 -0.60
N VAL A 129 -3.23 -12.09 0.26
CA VAL A 129 -4.18 -11.33 1.08
C VAL A 129 -4.98 -10.30 0.29
N GLY A 130 -4.50 -9.90 -0.86
CA GLY A 130 -5.09 -8.92 -1.78
C GLY A 130 -4.13 -8.64 -2.92
N VAL A 131 -4.36 -7.58 -3.69
CA VAL A 131 -3.49 -7.14 -4.78
C VAL A 131 -2.97 -5.72 -4.53
N GLN A 132 -1.66 -5.51 -4.72
CA GLN A 132 -1.05 -4.19 -4.69
C GLN A 132 -1.10 -3.55 -6.09
N LEU A 133 -1.42 -2.25 -6.14
CA LEU A 133 -1.38 -1.42 -7.34
C LEU A 133 -0.57 -0.15 -7.11
N PRO A 134 0.31 0.26 -8.05
CA PRO A 134 1.05 1.51 -7.93
C PRO A 134 0.12 2.73 -8.03
N ALA A 135 0.28 3.70 -7.14
CA ALA A 135 -0.50 4.93 -7.14
C ALA A 135 -0.32 5.76 -8.43
N THR A 136 0.84 5.64 -9.07
CA THR A 136 1.11 6.26 -10.39
C THR A 136 0.14 5.81 -11.48
N ASP A 137 -0.31 4.56 -11.40
CA ASP A 137 -1.26 3.97 -12.34
C ASP A 137 -2.72 4.24 -11.97
N LEU A 138 -2.96 4.93 -10.85
CA LEU A 138 -4.26 5.32 -10.31
C LEU A 138 -4.39 6.85 -10.13
N ALA A 139 -3.44 7.63 -10.65
CA ALA A 139 -3.31 9.07 -10.41
C ALA A 139 -4.35 9.96 -11.13
N SER A 140 -5.42 9.39 -11.67
CA SER A 140 -6.52 10.13 -12.29
C SER A 140 -7.80 9.29 -12.36
N PRO A 141 -8.99 9.89 -12.54
CA PRO A 141 -10.23 9.14 -12.76
C PRO A 141 -10.11 8.10 -13.88
N ALA A 142 -9.61 8.48 -15.05
CA ALA A 142 -9.42 7.57 -16.18
C ALA A 142 -8.42 6.43 -15.88
N ALA A 143 -7.48 6.63 -14.95
CA ALA A 143 -6.57 5.58 -14.52
C ALA A 143 -7.28 4.51 -13.67
N TRP A 144 -8.17 4.91 -12.76
CA TRP A 144 -9.03 4.01 -12.00
C TRP A 144 -9.98 3.22 -12.92
N GLU A 145 -10.54 3.86 -13.96
CA GLU A 145 -11.37 3.18 -14.96
C GLU A 145 -10.59 2.11 -15.72
N ARG A 146 -9.34 2.37 -16.08
CA ARG A 146 -8.47 1.36 -16.72
C ARG A 146 -8.15 0.17 -15.81
N ALA A 147 -8.03 0.40 -14.50
CA ALA A 147 -7.77 -0.65 -13.51
C ALA A 147 -9.04 -1.46 -13.17
N ALA A 148 -10.21 -1.10 -13.68
CA ALA A 148 -11.51 -1.63 -13.25
C ALA A 148 -11.61 -3.17 -13.31
N GLU A 149 -10.98 -3.82 -14.28
CA GLU A 149 -11.02 -5.29 -14.39
C GLU A 149 -10.23 -5.96 -13.26
N VAL A 150 -9.06 -5.43 -12.91
CA VAL A 150 -8.27 -5.89 -11.74
C VAL A 150 -9.05 -5.68 -10.44
N LEU A 151 -9.72 -4.51 -10.30
CA LEU A 151 -10.53 -4.21 -9.13
C LEU A 151 -11.72 -5.17 -8.99
N ARG A 152 -12.37 -5.55 -10.09
CA ARG A 152 -13.47 -6.54 -10.08
C ARG A 152 -12.99 -7.91 -9.64
N VAL A 153 -11.85 -8.38 -10.13
CA VAL A 153 -11.27 -9.66 -9.71
C VAL A 153 -11.00 -9.66 -8.20
N ALA A 154 -10.45 -8.56 -7.66
CA ALA A 154 -10.23 -8.43 -6.22
C ALA A 154 -11.55 -8.42 -5.43
N GLU A 155 -12.56 -7.65 -5.89
CA GLU A 155 -13.88 -7.58 -5.25
C GLU A 155 -14.60 -8.93 -5.26
N GLU A 156 -14.59 -9.65 -6.40
CA GLU A 156 -15.20 -10.97 -6.55
C GLU A 156 -14.53 -12.03 -5.67
N ALA A 157 -13.21 -11.93 -5.50
CA ALA A 157 -12.44 -12.77 -4.59
C ALA A 157 -12.64 -12.40 -3.11
N GLY A 158 -13.39 -11.33 -2.78
CA GLY A 158 -13.51 -10.82 -1.41
C GLY A 158 -12.20 -10.31 -0.83
N LYS A 159 -11.25 -9.87 -1.68
CA LYS A 159 -9.91 -9.44 -1.29
C LYS A 159 -9.72 -7.94 -1.46
N PRO A 160 -8.95 -7.29 -0.57
CA PRO A 160 -8.67 -5.85 -0.68
C PRO A 160 -7.66 -5.52 -1.79
N VAL A 161 -7.68 -4.25 -2.19
CA VAL A 161 -6.65 -3.64 -3.02
C VAL A 161 -5.78 -2.74 -2.14
N PHE A 162 -4.47 -2.84 -2.31
CA PHE A 162 -3.48 -1.99 -1.66
C PHE A 162 -2.89 -1.01 -2.66
N VAL A 163 -3.14 0.28 -2.47
CA VAL A 163 -2.58 1.36 -3.27
C VAL A 163 -1.29 1.84 -2.61
N HIS A 164 -0.17 1.64 -3.28
CA HIS A 164 1.17 1.96 -2.78
C HIS A 164 1.84 3.00 -3.68
N PRO A 165 2.72 3.90 -3.16
CA PRO A 165 3.53 4.78 -4.01
C PRO A 165 4.22 3.99 -5.13
N GLY A 166 4.12 4.48 -6.35
CA GLY A 166 4.75 3.89 -7.53
C GLY A 166 6.10 4.52 -7.84
N PRO A 167 6.70 4.16 -9.00
CA PRO A 167 7.99 4.70 -9.39
C PRO A 167 7.93 6.22 -9.58
N GLU A 168 9.02 6.90 -9.22
CA GLU A 168 9.17 8.32 -9.53
C GLU A 168 9.19 8.56 -11.04
N VAL A 169 8.46 9.57 -11.46
CA VAL A 169 8.51 10.02 -12.86
C VAL A 169 9.78 10.81 -13.07
N VAL A 170 10.64 10.34 -13.97
CA VAL A 170 11.85 11.07 -14.36
C VAL A 170 11.48 12.47 -14.85
N ARG A 171 11.86 13.49 -14.09
CA ARG A 171 11.74 14.89 -14.52
C ARG A 171 13.06 15.35 -15.10
N PRO A 172 13.08 16.12 -16.20
CA PRO A 172 14.31 16.62 -16.80
C PRO A 172 15.19 17.48 -15.87
N LEU A 173 14.67 17.88 -14.70
CA LEU A 173 15.36 18.66 -13.68
C LEU A 173 15.80 17.83 -12.46
N ALA A 174 15.78 16.51 -12.55
CA ALA A 174 16.04 15.60 -11.42
C ALA A 174 17.46 15.72 -10.81
N GLY A 175 18.41 16.34 -11.47
CA GLY A 175 19.77 16.56 -10.93
C GLY A 175 19.90 17.60 -9.82
N THR A 176 18.82 18.21 -9.35
CA THR A 176 18.84 19.35 -8.41
C THR A 176 18.04 19.16 -7.14
N VAL A 177 17.37 18.00 -6.96
CA VAL A 177 16.56 17.72 -5.76
C VAL A 177 17.33 16.85 -4.78
N PRO A 178 17.15 17.04 -3.44
CA PRO A 178 17.77 16.20 -2.42
C PRO A 178 17.15 14.79 -2.40
N ASP A 179 17.88 13.80 -1.87
CA ASP A 179 17.47 12.38 -1.84
C ASP A 179 16.12 12.14 -1.15
N TRP A 180 15.78 12.96 -0.14
CA TRP A 180 14.48 12.86 0.54
C TRP A 180 13.30 13.38 -0.27
N TRP A 181 13.51 13.94 -1.48
CA TRP A 181 12.44 14.55 -2.26
C TRP A 181 11.40 13.54 -2.75
N ALA A 182 11.84 12.40 -3.26
CA ALA A 182 10.94 11.36 -3.73
C ALA A 182 9.97 10.90 -2.61
N PRO A 183 10.43 10.43 -1.45
CA PRO A 183 9.51 9.96 -0.41
C PRO A 183 8.65 11.06 0.21
N VAL A 184 9.11 12.32 0.27
CA VAL A 184 8.38 13.39 0.97
C VAL A 184 7.47 14.21 0.05
N VAL A 185 7.80 14.32 -1.23
CA VAL A 185 7.04 15.14 -2.19
C VAL A 185 6.43 14.28 -3.30
N GLY A 186 7.24 13.44 -3.92
CA GLY A 186 6.83 12.62 -5.05
C GLY A 186 5.76 11.61 -4.66
N TYR A 187 6.06 10.73 -3.75
CA TYR A 187 5.15 9.67 -3.29
C TYR A 187 3.88 10.24 -2.65
N VAL A 188 4.00 11.32 -1.86
CA VAL A 188 2.84 12.01 -1.29
C VAL A 188 1.92 12.53 -2.39
N SER A 189 2.47 13.15 -3.45
CA SER A 189 1.68 13.66 -4.57
C SER A 189 0.96 12.55 -5.34
N GLN A 190 1.62 11.40 -5.53
CA GLN A 190 1.02 10.22 -6.18
C GLN A 190 -0.16 9.69 -5.36
N MET A 191 0.02 9.52 -4.05
CA MET A 191 -1.01 9.02 -3.14
C MET A 191 -2.21 9.96 -3.08
N GLN A 192 -1.98 11.28 -3.03
CA GLN A 192 -3.05 12.27 -3.09
C GLN A 192 -3.83 12.19 -4.42
N ALA A 193 -3.14 12.05 -5.54
CA ALA A 193 -3.79 11.93 -6.84
C ALA A 193 -4.64 10.64 -6.94
N ALA A 194 -4.12 9.52 -6.44
CA ALA A 194 -4.86 8.25 -6.40
C ALA A 194 -6.09 8.34 -5.48
N TRP A 195 -5.96 8.92 -4.28
CA TRP A 195 -7.09 9.13 -3.37
C TRP A 195 -8.22 9.94 -4.02
N TRP A 196 -7.88 11.09 -4.60
CA TRP A 196 -8.87 11.93 -5.27
C TRP A 196 -9.40 11.32 -6.56
N GLY A 197 -8.62 10.49 -7.24
CA GLY A 197 -9.06 9.69 -8.37
C GLY A 197 -10.18 8.72 -8.00
N TRP A 198 -10.02 7.94 -6.91
CA TRP A 198 -11.06 7.07 -6.35
C TRP A 198 -12.35 7.82 -6.02
N HIS A 199 -12.20 8.99 -5.40
CA HIS A 199 -13.34 9.83 -5.04
C HIS A 199 -14.08 10.35 -6.28
N ALA A 200 -13.33 10.80 -7.28
CA ALA A 200 -13.89 11.38 -8.52
C ALA A 200 -14.61 10.36 -9.41
N VAL A 201 -14.21 9.08 -9.39
CA VAL A 201 -14.94 8.02 -10.11
C VAL A 201 -16.11 7.43 -9.31
N HIS A 202 -16.40 7.99 -8.14
CA HIS A 202 -17.39 7.40 -7.21
C HIS A 202 -17.12 5.91 -6.96
N GLY A 203 -15.86 5.59 -6.63
CA GLY A 203 -15.35 4.21 -6.55
C GLY A 203 -16.21 3.28 -5.72
N ARG A 204 -16.76 3.76 -4.57
CA ARG A 204 -17.69 2.97 -3.75
C ARG A 204 -18.97 2.59 -4.49
N ALA A 205 -19.51 3.43 -5.36
CA ALA A 205 -20.68 3.10 -6.16
C ALA A 205 -20.38 2.06 -7.25
N LEU A 206 -19.18 2.10 -7.81
CA LEU A 206 -18.72 1.15 -8.83
C LEU A 206 -18.33 -0.20 -8.24
N PHE A 207 -17.75 -0.20 -7.03
CA PHE A 207 -17.22 -1.37 -6.32
C PHE A 207 -17.75 -1.37 -4.88
N PRO A 208 -19.02 -1.77 -4.67
CA PRO A 208 -19.70 -1.61 -3.38
C PRO A 208 -19.12 -2.45 -2.24
N ARG A 209 -18.43 -3.55 -2.56
CA ARG A 209 -17.83 -4.46 -1.58
C ARG A 209 -16.31 -4.39 -1.51
N LEU A 210 -15.66 -3.68 -2.43
CA LEU A 210 -14.21 -3.62 -2.48
C LEU A 210 -13.66 -2.85 -1.28
N ARG A 211 -12.69 -3.43 -0.60
CA ARG A 211 -11.89 -2.74 0.42
C ARG A 211 -10.62 -2.22 -0.24
N VAL A 212 -10.30 -0.96 0.05
CA VAL A 212 -9.11 -0.29 -0.50
C VAL A 212 -8.26 0.21 0.65
N LEU A 213 -6.99 -0.18 0.68
CA LEU A 213 -5.98 0.34 1.58
C LEU A 213 -5.10 1.34 0.83
N PHE A 214 -4.95 2.54 1.35
CA PHE A 214 -3.96 3.50 0.85
C PHE A 214 -2.75 3.54 1.78
N GLY A 215 -1.56 3.27 1.24
CA GLY A 215 -0.29 3.39 1.95
C GLY A 215 0.07 4.85 2.26
N ALA A 216 1.11 5.03 3.07
CA ALA A 216 1.65 6.34 3.44
C ALA A 216 0.55 7.34 3.84
N GLY A 217 -0.42 6.89 4.68
CA GLY A 217 -1.53 7.73 5.14
C GLY A 217 -2.32 8.40 4.02
N ALA A 218 -2.40 7.78 2.83
CA ALA A 218 -2.95 8.37 1.61
C ALA A 218 -2.29 9.71 1.22
N GLY A 219 -1.01 9.93 1.59
CA GLY A 219 -0.33 11.22 1.40
C GLY A 219 -1.03 12.38 2.12
N LEU A 220 -1.76 12.13 3.19
CA LEU A 220 -2.63 13.09 3.92
C LEU A 220 -3.74 13.71 3.05
N ALA A 221 -4.09 13.10 1.93
CA ALA A 221 -5.19 13.57 1.07
C ALA A 221 -6.51 13.81 1.81
N PRO A 222 -6.94 12.96 2.80
CA PRO A 222 -8.15 13.19 3.56
C PRO A 222 -8.19 14.53 4.30
N VAL A 223 -7.05 15.05 4.74
CA VAL A 223 -6.97 16.36 5.42
C VAL A 223 -7.41 17.52 4.49
N HIS A 224 -7.40 17.30 3.18
CA HIS A 224 -7.88 18.27 2.19
C HIS A 224 -9.40 18.22 1.92
N HIS A 225 -10.18 17.41 2.64
CA HIS A 225 -11.63 17.32 2.47
C HIS A 225 -12.31 18.69 2.64
N GLU A 226 -11.94 19.45 3.67
CA GLU A 226 -12.46 20.82 3.86
C GLU A 226 -12.10 21.75 2.69
N ARG A 227 -10.86 21.65 2.18
CA ARG A 227 -10.44 22.41 1.00
C ARG A 227 -11.27 22.05 -0.23
N HIS A 228 -11.58 20.78 -0.45
CA HIS A 228 -12.42 20.32 -1.55
C HIS A 228 -13.82 20.95 -1.45
N SER A 229 -14.46 20.86 -0.27
CA SER A 229 -15.79 21.44 -0.02
C SER A 229 -15.79 22.97 -0.18
N ALA A 230 -14.75 23.65 0.32
CA ALA A 230 -14.61 25.10 0.18
C ALA A 230 -14.41 25.57 -1.28
N ARG A 231 -14.08 24.65 -2.20
CA ARG A 231 -13.93 24.89 -3.64
C ARG A 231 -15.16 24.46 -4.45
N GLY A 232 -16.28 24.17 -3.79
CA GLY A 232 -17.53 23.78 -4.42
C GLY A 232 -17.68 22.29 -4.70
N GLY A 233 -16.76 21.46 -4.18
CA GLY A 233 -16.92 20.01 -4.20
C GLY A 233 -17.95 19.54 -3.18
N GLU A 234 -18.42 18.31 -3.36
CA GLU A 234 -19.29 17.66 -2.38
C GLU A 234 -18.54 17.44 -1.04
N THR A 235 -19.27 17.52 0.06
CA THR A 235 -18.68 17.16 1.36
C THR A 235 -18.41 15.65 1.37
N PRO A 236 -17.15 15.22 1.46
CA PRO A 236 -16.85 13.79 1.45
C PRO A 236 -17.50 13.08 2.64
N THR A 237 -18.02 11.89 2.39
CA THR A 237 -18.46 10.95 3.43
C THR A 237 -17.31 10.03 3.78
N ILE A 238 -17.24 9.59 5.04
CA ILE A 238 -16.29 8.56 5.45
C ILE A 238 -16.75 7.24 4.86
N ASP A 239 -15.89 6.64 4.02
CA ASP A 239 -16.13 5.33 3.43
C ASP A 239 -15.55 4.25 4.35
N PRO A 240 -16.36 3.38 4.99
CA PRO A 240 -15.88 2.37 5.92
C PRO A 240 -15.05 1.26 5.24
N GLY A 241 -15.09 1.15 3.92
CA GLY A 241 -14.28 0.21 3.15
C GLY A 241 -13.00 0.82 2.56
N VAL A 242 -12.70 2.10 2.87
CA VAL A 242 -11.45 2.75 2.46
C VAL A 242 -10.58 2.99 3.69
N TYR A 243 -9.46 2.31 3.74
CA TYR A 243 -8.51 2.34 4.83
C TYR A 243 -7.29 3.18 4.45
N VAL A 244 -6.63 3.74 5.46
CA VAL A 244 -5.29 4.32 5.34
C VAL A 244 -4.35 3.65 6.34
N ASP A 245 -3.11 3.44 5.95
CA ASP A 245 -2.12 2.93 6.88
C ASP A 245 -1.45 4.03 7.69
N THR A 246 -0.64 3.63 8.66
CA THR A 246 0.08 4.55 9.55
C THR A 246 1.53 4.78 9.14
N SER A 247 1.95 4.25 8.00
CA SER A 247 3.36 4.25 7.61
C SER A 247 3.90 5.65 7.35
N SER A 248 5.16 5.84 7.71
CA SER A 248 5.95 7.06 7.43
C SER A 248 5.45 8.34 8.12
N TYR A 249 4.42 8.29 8.98
CA TYR A 249 3.88 9.46 9.67
C TYR A 249 3.97 9.34 11.19
N GLY A 250 4.20 10.50 11.83
CA GLY A 250 4.25 10.64 13.28
C GLY A 250 2.90 11.03 13.90
N PRO A 251 2.89 11.27 15.24
CA PRO A 251 1.67 11.52 16.02
C PRO A 251 0.79 12.64 15.49
N GLN A 252 1.38 13.73 15.02
CA GLN A 252 0.64 14.93 14.57
C GLN A 252 -0.15 14.67 13.29
N ALA A 253 0.45 13.98 12.31
CA ALA A 253 -0.22 13.64 11.07
C ALA A 253 -1.33 12.61 11.30
N LEU A 254 -1.10 11.63 12.19
CA LEU A 254 -2.10 10.63 12.55
C LEU A 254 -3.26 11.23 13.35
N ASP A 255 -3.00 12.20 14.24
CA ASP A 255 -4.08 12.95 14.91
C ASP A 255 -4.96 13.67 13.88
N ALA A 256 -4.37 14.28 12.84
CA ALA A 256 -5.11 14.91 11.77
C ALA A 256 -5.95 13.89 10.97
N LEU A 257 -5.41 12.72 10.62
CA LEU A 257 -6.16 11.65 9.95
C LEU A 257 -7.30 11.12 10.81
N VAL A 258 -7.08 10.89 12.12
CA VAL A 258 -8.13 10.47 13.05
C VAL A 258 -9.25 11.50 13.15
N ARG A 259 -8.93 12.79 13.16
CA ARG A 259 -9.95 13.85 13.17
C ARG A 259 -10.81 13.87 11.92
N VAL A 260 -10.22 13.54 10.78
CA VAL A 260 -10.93 13.57 9.47
C VAL A 260 -11.67 12.25 9.21
N LEU A 261 -11.03 11.11 9.44
CA LEU A 261 -11.55 9.81 9.04
C LEU A 261 -12.15 9.00 10.20
N GLY A 262 -11.83 9.34 11.45
CA GLY A 262 -12.06 8.46 12.58
C GLY A 262 -10.97 7.39 12.69
N VAL A 263 -10.99 6.64 13.80
CA VAL A 263 -10.00 5.61 14.08
C VAL A 263 -10.26 4.31 13.32
N ASP A 264 -11.51 4.06 12.93
CA ASP A 264 -12.00 2.76 12.45
C ASP A 264 -11.49 2.36 11.05
N VAL A 265 -10.91 3.30 10.33
CA VAL A 265 -10.33 3.09 8.98
C VAL A 265 -8.81 3.29 8.94
N LEU A 266 -8.16 3.42 10.09
CA LEU A 266 -6.70 3.44 10.18
C LEU A 266 -6.19 2.03 10.48
N ALA A 267 -5.23 1.53 9.72
CA ALA A 267 -4.60 0.23 9.92
C ALA A 267 -3.09 0.39 10.16
N LEU A 268 -2.53 -0.46 11.04
CA LEU A 268 -1.08 -0.47 11.23
C LEU A 268 -0.38 -0.88 9.93
N GLY A 269 0.41 0.02 9.37
CA GLY A 269 1.41 -0.26 8.35
C GLY A 269 2.72 0.40 8.76
N SER A 270 3.82 -0.33 8.72
CA SER A 270 5.12 0.22 9.11
C SER A 270 5.92 0.74 7.92
N ASP A 271 5.72 0.19 6.73
CA ASP A 271 6.62 0.40 5.58
C ASP A 271 8.04 -0.12 5.87
N ARG A 272 8.18 -1.14 6.74
CA ARG A 272 9.48 -1.76 7.03
C ARG A 272 10.06 -2.40 5.77
N PRO A 273 11.33 -2.22 5.45
CA PRO A 273 12.41 -1.72 6.32
C PRO A 273 12.61 -0.20 6.34
N TYR A 274 11.84 0.57 5.57
CA TYR A 274 12.08 2.01 5.38
C TYR A 274 11.63 2.86 6.57
N ALA A 275 10.67 2.36 7.37
CA ALA A 275 10.23 2.99 8.61
C ALA A 275 9.95 1.94 9.69
N ALA A 276 9.61 2.39 10.90
CA ALA A 276 9.27 1.53 12.03
C ALA A 276 7.75 1.54 12.27
N PRO A 277 7.17 0.44 12.80
CA PRO A 277 5.77 0.42 13.16
C PRO A 277 5.45 1.42 14.25
N LEU A 278 4.28 2.03 14.11
CA LEU A 278 3.79 3.00 15.08
C LEU A 278 3.55 2.34 16.43
N GLY A 279 4.11 2.93 17.47
CA GLY A 279 3.86 2.54 18.85
C GLY A 279 2.47 2.96 19.36
N ARG A 280 2.29 2.99 20.67
CA ARG A 280 1.06 3.44 21.34
C ARG A 280 0.94 4.97 21.28
N LEU A 281 0.00 5.51 20.51
CA LEU A 281 -0.18 6.96 20.37
C LEU A 281 -1.52 7.50 20.91
N LEU A 282 -2.58 6.72 20.87
CA LEU A 282 -3.95 7.23 21.02
C LEU A 282 -4.74 6.57 22.16
N GLY A 283 -4.05 5.95 23.12
CA GLY A 283 -4.68 5.16 24.16
C GLY A 283 -5.01 3.73 23.72
N ASP A 284 -5.40 2.88 24.68
CA ASP A 284 -5.48 1.43 24.46
C ASP A 284 -6.53 1.00 23.43
N ALA A 285 -7.72 1.62 23.47
CA ALA A 285 -8.81 1.27 22.54
C ALA A 285 -8.46 1.61 21.10
N ALA A 286 -7.93 2.81 20.85
CA ALA A 286 -7.52 3.21 19.52
C ALA A 286 -6.29 2.41 19.04
N THR A 287 -5.35 2.14 19.92
CA THR A 287 -4.21 1.26 19.61
C THR A 287 -4.67 -0.14 19.20
N TYR A 288 -5.63 -0.73 19.93
CA TYR A 288 -6.20 -2.01 19.56
C TYR A 288 -6.94 -1.96 18.22
N ALA A 289 -7.72 -0.91 17.98
CA ALA A 289 -8.41 -0.73 16.69
C ALA A 289 -7.40 -0.71 15.54
N ILE A 290 -6.39 0.15 15.60
CA ILE A 290 -5.40 0.33 14.53
C ILE A 290 -4.53 -0.91 14.31
N ARG A 291 -4.12 -1.58 15.39
CA ARG A 291 -3.14 -2.67 15.31
C ARG A 291 -3.76 -4.05 15.12
N VAL A 292 -5.02 -4.23 15.48
CA VAL A 292 -5.67 -5.55 15.51
C VAL A 292 -7.00 -5.55 14.76
N ALA A 293 -8.00 -4.78 15.19
CA ALA A 293 -9.35 -4.90 14.68
C ALA A 293 -9.47 -4.42 13.22
N ASN A 294 -8.88 -3.26 12.88
CA ASN A 294 -8.97 -2.70 11.53
C ASN A 294 -8.22 -3.53 10.50
N PRO A 295 -6.96 -4.01 10.76
CA PRO A 295 -6.30 -4.97 9.88
C PRO A 295 -7.13 -6.24 9.64
N GLN A 296 -7.78 -6.79 10.68
CA GLN A 296 -8.65 -7.96 10.52
C GLN A 296 -9.84 -7.67 9.62
N ARG A 297 -10.53 -6.53 9.83
CA ARG A 297 -11.63 -6.11 8.94
C ARG A 297 -11.15 -5.88 7.51
N LEU A 298 -10.00 -5.22 7.33
CA LEU A 298 -9.41 -5.02 6.01
C LEU A 298 -9.15 -6.33 5.28
N LEU A 299 -8.58 -7.33 5.96
CA LEU A 299 -8.09 -8.54 5.30
C LEU A 299 -9.16 -9.64 5.17
N HIS A 300 -10.14 -9.73 6.09
CA HIS A 300 -10.99 -10.91 6.24
C HIS A 300 -12.51 -10.65 6.20
N GLU A 301 -12.99 -9.41 6.31
CA GLU A 301 -14.43 -9.16 6.25
C GLU A 301 -14.95 -9.16 4.81
N ASP A 302 -15.95 -10.00 4.56
CA ASP A 302 -16.62 -10.10 3.26
C ASP A 302 -17.68 -9.01 3.02
N ARG A 303 -18.05 -8.24 4.05
CA ARG A 303 -19.09 -7.22 3.99
C ARG A 303 -18.61 -5.90 4.60
N ILE A 304 -18.71 -4.85 3.79
CA ILE A 304 -18.67 -3.48 4.31
C ILE A 304 -20.04 -3.23 4.92
N GLU A 305 -20.11 -3.02 6.24
CA GLU A 305 -21.34 -2.53 6.87
C GLU A 305 -21.59 -1.12 6.33
N THR A 306 -22.50 -1.00 5.37
CA THR A 306 -23.03 0.29 4.90
C THR A 306 -23.97 0.85 5.94
N GLY A 307 -23.44 1.21 7.13
CA GLY A 307 -24.12 2.12 8.02
C GLY A 307 -24.25 3.46 7.28
N GLU A 308 -25.34 4.21 7.54
CA GLU A 308 -25.48 5.57 7.03
C GLU A 308 -24.17 6.34 7.25
N GLY A 309 -23.48 6.68 6.15
CA GLY A 309 -22.14 7.25 6.20
C GLY A 309 -22.10 8.45 7.15
N ARG A 310 -21.17 8.43 8.11
CA ARG A 310 -21.00 9.54 9.03
C ARG A 310 -20.66 10.78 8.22
N THR A 311 -21.59 11.73 8.15
CA THR A 311 -21.36 13.03 7.52
C THR A 311 -20.42 13.85 8.40
N TRP A 312 -19.47 14.52 7.75
CA TRP A 312 -18.60 15.50 8.41
C TRP A 312 -19.45 16.64 9.04
N PRO A 313 -19.20 17.02 10.32
CA PRO A 313 -19.89 18.15 10.90
C PRO A 313 -19.57 19.43 10.08
N ARG A 314 -20.61 20.12 9.63
CA ARG A 314 -20.43 21.42 8.94
C ARG A 314 -19.82 22.39 9.94
N ALA A 315 -18.73 23.04 9.55
CA ALA A 315 -18.21 24.18 10.30
C ALA A 315 -19.31 25.26 10.35
N SER A 316 -19.73 25.60 11.55
CA SER A 316 -20.66 26.70 11.83
C SER A 316 -19.99 28.05 11.69
#